data_bff50d91d76ca57a0b3f0b68be3e1a92
#
_entry.id   bff50d91d76ca57a0b3f0b68be3e1a92
#
_cell.length_a   1.000
_cell.length_b   1.000
_cell.length_c   1.000
_cell.angle_alpha   90.00
_cell.angle_beta   90.00
_cell.angle_gamma   90.00
#
_symmetry.space_group_name_H-M   'P 1'
#
loop_
_entity.id
_entity.type
_entity.pdbx_description
1 polymer ?
#
loop_
_entity_poly.entity_id
_entity_poly.type
_entity_poly.pdbx_seq_one_letter_code
_entity_poly.pdbx_strand_id
1 'polypeptide(L)'
;MKKLILTMAVVAFTTIFASAQFMVVTTYNAPEDGAEWEMTSLTDNMGIGYAVNDTWTVGVIKAGEDSLGDASYDLWGRYNWNKNVYVSVQAPTEEMMDNLTVGIGYSYDVWKGLCVEPNYSMGLKEDENGERAGSFNLGLSYKF
;
A
#
# COMPACT_ATOMS: atom_id res chain seq x y z
N MET A 1 -21.13 -17.86 22.25
CA MET A 1 -21.07 -17.39 20.86
C MET A 1 -19.95 -16.39 20.64
N LYS A 2 -19.88 -15.28 21.39
CA LYS A 2 -18.79 -14.27 21.22
C LYS A 2 -17.39 -14.82 21.48
N LYS A 3 -17.23 -15.71 22.46
CA LYS A 3 -15.93 -16.35 22.77
C LYS A 3 -15.49 -17.32 21.66
N LEU A 4 -16.44 -18.00 21.01
CA LEU A 4 -16.15 -18.93 19.91
C LEU A 4 -15.69 -18.17 18.67
N ILE A 5 -16.34 -17.06 18.35
CA ILE A 5 -15.98 -16.20 17.21
C ILE A 5 -14.59 -15.60 17.44
N LEU A 6 -14.29 -15.15 18.66
CA LEU A 6 -12.97 -14.61 19.01
C LEU A 6 -11.88 -15.69 18.90
N THR A 7 -12.16 -16.90 19.37
CA THR A 7 -11.21 -18.02 19.27
C THR A 7 -10.97 -18.41 17.81
N MET A 8 -12.01 -18.48 16.99
CA MET A 8 -11.88 -18.74 15.55
C MET A 8 -11.09 -17.63 14.85
N ALA A 9 -11.34 -16.38 15.21
CA ALA A 9 -10.58 -15.25 14.66
C ALA A 9 -9.09 -15.34 15.05
N VAL A 10 -8.77 -15.65 16.30
CA VAL A 10 -7.38 -15.82 16.75
C VAL A 10 -6.69 -17.00 16.06
N VAL A 11 -7.37 -18.14 15.91
CA VAL A 11 -6.84 -19.30 15.21
C VAL A 11 -6.64 -19.00 13.72
N ALA A 12 -7.59 -18.31 13.07
CA ALA A 12 -7.43 -17.87 11.69
C ALA A 12 -6.25 -16.90 11.55
N PHE A 13 -6.10 -15.94 12.45
CA PHE A 13 -4.94 -15.03 12.48
C PHE A 13 -3.61 -15.78 12.64
N THR A 14 -3.52 -16.71 13.57
CA THR A 14 -2.26 -17.45 13.81
C THR A 14 -1.89 -18.36 12.65
N THR A 15 -2.85 -18.98 11.97
CA THR A 15 -2.57 -19.79 10.78
C THR A 15 -2.12 -18.96 9.58
N ILE A 16 -2.62 -17.74 9.46
CA ILE A 16 -2.23 -16.81 8.39
C ILE A 16 -0.79 -16.32 8.62
N PHE A 17 -0.41 -15.99 9.85
CA PHE A 17 0.96 -15.59 10.18
C PHE A 17 2.00 -16.72 10.02
N ALA A 18 1.60 -17.96 10.14
CA ALA A 18 2.50 -19.11 9.97
C ALA A 18 2.96 -19.35 8.53
N SER A 19 2.31 -18.75 7.52
CA SER A 19 2.61 -18.97 6.10
C SER A 19 3.53 -17.92 5.47
N ALA A 20 4.08 -16.98 6.22
CA ALA A 20 5.02 -15.93 5.76
C ALA A 20 4.52 -15.17 4.50
N GLN A 21 3.23 -14.86 4.44
CA GLN A 21 2.58 -14.24 3.30
C GLN A 21 2.16 -12.78 3.54
N PHE A 22 2.59 -12.21 4.66
CA PHE A 22 2.30 -10.82 4.98
C PHE A 22 3.40 -9.88 4.54
N MET A 23 2.98 -8.71 4.11
CA MET A 23 3.85 -7.60 3.75
C MET A 23 3.35 -6.34 4.45
N VAL A 24 4.26 -5.61 5.05
CA VAL A 24 4.02 -4.22 5.48
C VAL A 24 4.63 -3.32 4.44
N VAL A 25 3.89 -2.31 4.01
CA VAL A 25 4.33 -1.32 3.03
C VAL A 25 4.18 0.08 3.62
N THR A 26 5.06 0.97 3.21
CA THR A 26 4.88 2.40 3.41
C THR A 26 5.43 3.14 2.21
N THR A 27 4.89 4.30 1.91
CA THR A 27 5.34 5.12 0.81
C THR A 27 5.76 6.48 1.34
N TYR A 28 6.95 6.89 0.99
CA TYR A 28 7.45 8.21 1.25
C TYR A 28 7.21 9.09 0.02
N ASN A 29 6.44 10.14 0.22
CA ASN A 29 6.26 11.18 -0.77
C ASN A 29 7.27 12.29 -0.46
N ALA A 30 8.07 12.68 -1.46
CA ALA A 30 9.00 13.78 -1.28
C ALA A 30 8.23 15.05 -0.86
N PRO A 31 8.68 15.74 0.19
CA PRO A 31 8.04 17.00 0.59
C PRO A 31 8.14 18.01 -0.54
N GLU A 32 7.15 18.88 -0.64
CA GLU A 32 7.24 20.04 -1.51
C GLU A 32 8.44 20.92 -1.13
N ASP A 33 8.98 21.67 -2.09
CA ASP A 33 10.17 22.49 -1.91
C ASP A 33 10.12 23.35 -0.63
N GLY A 34 11.06 23.07 0.29
CA GLY A 34 11.21 23.81 1.56
C GLY A 34 10.51 23.19 2.77
N ALA A 35 9.83 22.06 2.64
CA ALA A 35 9.28 21.33 3.77
C ALA A 35 10.35 20.45 4.46
N GLU A 36 10.27 20.33 5.79
CA GLU A 36 11.16 19.46 6.55
C GLU A 36 10.75 18.00 6.43
N TRP A 37 11.71 17.11 6.57
CA TRP A 37 11.48 15.67 6.60
C TRP A 37 10.75 15.27 7.88
N GLU A 38 9.49 14.81 7.76
CA GLU A 38 8.72 14.34 8.88
C GLU A 38 8.55 12.83 8.85
N MET A 39 8.85 12.16 9.97
CA MET A 39 8.62 10.72 10.14
C MET A 39 7.13 10.36 10.08
N THR A 40 6.24 11.30 10.35
CA THR A 40 4.79 11.14 10.26
C THR A 40 4.33 10.75 8.87
N SER A 41 5.00 11.22 7.82
CA SER A 41 4.67 10.86 6.44
C SER A 41 4.83 9.36 6.13
N LEU A 42 5.69 8.65 6.87
CA LEU A 42 5.85 7.20 6.75
C LEU A 42 4.68 6.43 7.37
N THR A 43 4.14 6.94 8.48
CA THR A 43 3.01 6.30 9.16
C THR A 43 1.67 6.61 8.50
N ASP A 44 1.57 7.76 7.85
CA ASP A 44 0.34 8.19 7.17
C ASP A 44 0.03 7.39 5.91
N ASN A 45 1.04 6.75 5.32
CA ASN A 45 0.90 5.90 4.14
C ASN A 45 1.27 4.42 4.43
N MET A 46 1.10 3.99 5.68
CA MET A 46 1.40 2.61 6.05
C MET A 46 0.26 1.68 5.66
N GLY A 47 0.61 0.53 5.11
CA GLY A 47 -0.33 -0.49 4.71
C GLY A 47 0.11 -1.89 5.05
N ILE A 48 -0.84 -2.79 5.02
CA ILE A 48 -0.63 -4.22 5.21
C ILE A 48 -1.15 -4.94 3.98
N GLY A 49 -0.35 -5.83 3.43
CA GLY A 49 -0.69 -6.69 2.31
C GLY A 49 -0.61 -8.16 2.65
N TYR A 50 -1.39 -8.94 1.95
CA TYR A 50 -1.38 -10.39 1.97
C TYR A 50 -1.06 -10.93 0.57
N ALA A 51 0.02 -11.68 0.46
CA ALA A 51 0.37 -12.36 -0.78
C ALA A 51 -0.54 -13.57 -0.98
N VAL A 52 -1.48 -13.46 -1.91
CA VAL A 52 -2.39 -14.55 -2.29
C VAL A 52 -1.61 -15.69 -2.95
N ASN A 53 -0.58 -15.31 -3.71
CA ASN A 53 0.40 -16.21 -4.33
C ASN A 53 1.67 -15.40 -4.68
N ASP A 54 2.61 -15.99 -5.38
CA ASP A 54 3.86 -15.34 -5.77
C ASP A 54 3.66 -14.14 -6.70
N THR A 55 2.51 -14.07 -7.37
CA THR A 55 2.20 -13.06 -8.37
C THR A 55 1.31 -11.95 -7.83
N TRP A 56 0.35 -12.26 -6.96
CA TRP A 56 -0.66 -11.32 -6.47
C TRP A 56 -0.54 -11.06 -4.98
N THR A 57 -0.54 -9.79 -4.63
CA THR A 57 -0.69 -9.30 -3.26
C THR A 57 -1.84 -8.32 -3.20
N VAL A 58 -2.67 -8.43 -2.19
CA VAL A 58 -3.80 -7.53 -1.92
C VAL A 58 -3.71 -7.00 -0.50
N GLY A 59 -4.22 -5.81 -0.27
CA GLY A 59 -4.11 -5.22 1.05
C GLY A 59 -4.89 -3.94 1.25
N VAL A 60 -4.62 -3.32 2.38
CA VAL A 60 -5.21 -2.06 2.81
C VAL A 60 -4.08 -1.11 3.18
N ILE A 61 -4.18 0.12 2.75
CA ILE A 61 -3.21 1.19 3.06
C ILE A 61 -3.95 2.36 3.69
N LYS A 62 -3.36 2.97 4.71
CA LYS A 62 -3.86 4.24 5.26
C LYS A 62 -3.62 5.34 4.24
N ALA A 63 -4.66 6.07 3.87
CA ALA A 63 -4.62 7.11 2.83
C ALA A 63 -4.64 8.55 3.38
N GLY A 64 -4.51 8.69 4.70
CA GLY A 64 -4.56 9.98 5.39
C GLY A 64 -5.68 10.02 6.42
N GLU A 65 -5.99 11.22 6.87
CA GLU A 65 -7.08 11.50 7.81
C GLU A 65 -8.04 12.50 7.17
N ASP A 66 -9.33 12.32 7.46
CA ASP A 66 -10.34 13.27 7.02
C ASP A 66 -10.30 14.56 7.87
N SER A 67 -11.16 15.53 7.54
CA SER A 67 -11.26 16.80 8.26
C SER A 67 -11.72 16.67 9.72
N LEU A 68 -12.24 15.51 10.12
CA LEU A 68 -12.67 15.19 11.48
C LEU A 68 -11.60 14.42 12.26
N GLY A 69 -10.47 14.08 11.62
CA GLY A 69 -9.36 13.30 12.19
C GLY A 69 -9.58 11.78 12.13
N ASP A 70 -10.56 11.32 11.35
CA ASP A 70 -10.80 9.90 11.13
C ASP A 70 -9.89 9.38 9.99
N ALA A 71 -9.23 8.25 10.23
CA ALA A 71 -8.33 7.66 9.24
C ALA A 71 -9.12 7.12 8.05
N SER A 72 -8.72 7.50 6.84
CA SER A 72 -9.20 6.93 5.60
C SER A 72 -8.30 5.77 5.14
N TYR A 73 -8.89 4.79 4.48
CA TYR A 73 -8.18 3.61 3.99
C TYR A 73 -8.51 3.37 2.53
N ASP A 74 -7.47 2.95 1.80
CA ASP A 74 -7.59 2.53 0.42
C ASP A 74 -7.35 1.02 0.32
N LEU A 75 -8.04 0.40 -0.61
CA LEU A 75 -7.73 -0.95 -1.05
C LEU A 75 -6.59 -0.87 -2.08
N TRP A 76 -5.63 -1.75 -1.96
CA TRP A 76 -4.56 -1.84 -2.96
C TRP A 76 -4.31 -3.27 -3.38
N GLY A 77 -3.88 -3.41 -4.63
CA GLY A 77 -3.45 -4.67 -5.19
C GLY A 77 -2.12 -4.50 -5.93
N ARG A 78 -1.30 -5.52 -5.89
CA ARG A 78 -0.02 -5.58 -6.57
C ARG A 78 0.07 -6.84 -7.42
N TYR A 79 0.45 -6.66 -8.65
CA TYR A 79 0.81 -7.73 -9.57
C TYR A 79 2.34 -7.74 -9.77
N ASN A 80 3.00 -8.81 -9.33
CA ASN A 80 4.44 -8.96 -9.52
C ASN A 80 4.68 -9.56 -10.92
N TRP A 81 5.13 -8.73 -11.85
CA TRP A 81 5.49 -9.16 -13.19
C TRP A 81 6.69 -10.13 -13.17
N ASN A 82 7.66 -9.83 -12.32
CA ASN A 82 8.79 -10.69 -12.01
C ASN A 82 9.23 -10.46 -10.56
N LYS A 83 10.38 -10.98 -10.15
CA LYS A 83 10.89 -10.84 -8.78
C LYS A 83 11.08 -9.39 -8.32
N ASN A 84 11.27 -8.47 -9.25
CA ASN A 84 11.65 -7.11 -8.94
C ASN A 84 10.64 -6.07 -9.44
N VAL A 85 10.00 -6.30 -10.61
CA VAL A 85 9.06 -5.36 -11.21
C VAL A 85 7.63 -5.71 -10.82
N TYR A 86 6.88 -4.70 -10.41
CA TYR A 86 5.47 -4.85 -10.10
C TYR A 86 4.62 -3.71 -10.66
N VAL A 87 3.35 -4.02 -10.85
CA VAL A 87 2.29 -3.05 -11.15
C VAL A 87 1.34 -3.02 -9.97
N SER A 88 0.90 -1.86 -9.57
CA SER A 88 -0.03 -1.68 -8.46
C SER A 88 -1.28 -0.92 -8.88
N VAL A 89 -2.37 -1.20 -8.19
CA VAL A 89 -3.64 -0.48 -8.29
C VAL A 89 -4.07 -0.14 -6.87
N GLN A 90 -4.47 1.09 -6.66
CA GLN A 90 -4.99 1.59 -5.39
C GLN A 90 -6.33 2.27 -5.63
N ALA A 91 -7.29 2.00 -4.79
CA ALA A 91 -8.63 2.55 -4.87
C ALA A 91 -9.10 2.96 -3.48
N PRO A 92 -9.57 4.21 -3.29
CA PRO A 92 -10.21 4.59 -2.04
C PRO A 92 -11.46 3.76 -1.82
N THR A 93 -11.80 3.53 -0.55
CA THR A 93 -13.02 2.80 -0.18
C THR A 93 -14.29 3.56 -0.51
N GLU A 94 -14.18 4.88 -0.63
CA GLU A 94 -15.25 5.76 -1.10
C GLU A 94 -14.96 6.21 -2.53
N GLU A 95 -15.99 6.24 -3.38
CA GLU A 95 -15.90 6.63 -4.80
C GLU A 95 -14.78 5.89 -5.58
N MET A 96 -14.73 4.57 -5.38
CA MET A 96 -13.65 3.70 -5.83
C MET A 96 -13.32 3.85 -7.33
N MET A 97 -14.34 3.98 -8.19
CA MET A 97 -14.15 4.03 -9.64
C MET A 97 -13.61 5.37 -10.13
N ASP A 98 -13.87 6.46 -9.40
CA ASP A 98 -13.49 7.80 -9.82
C ASP A 98 -12.07 8.18 -9.41
N ASN A 99 -11.51 7.51 -8.40
CA ASN A 99 -10.22 7.86 -7.83
C ASN A 99 -9.19 6.72 -7.87
N LEU A 100 -9.26 5.88 -8.90
CA LEU A 100 -8.29 4.82 -9.13
C LEU A 100 -6.90 5.39 -9.42
N THR A 101 -5.90 4.82 -8.75
CA THR A 101 -4.49 5.11 -9.00
C THR A 101 -3.80 3.83 -9.46
N VAL A 102 -3.02 3.93 -10.51
CA VAL A 102 -2.17 2.84 -11.00
C VAL A 102 -0.71 3.21 -10.84
N GLY A 103 0.13 2.22 -10.58
CA GLY A 103 1.54 2.44 -10.40
C GLY A 103 2.39 1.33 -10.99
N ILE A 104 3.63 1.65 -11.25
CA ILE A 104 4.68 0.70 -11.60
C ILE A 104 5.87 0.95 -10.70
N GLY A 105 6.47 -0.11 -10.19
CA GLY A 105 7.60 0.01 -9.30
C GLY A 105 8.62 -1.11 -9.46
N TYR A 106 9.76 -0.87 -8.87
CA TYR A 106 10.86 -1.81 -8.79
C TYR A 106 11.19 -2.11 -7.33
N SER A 107 11.25 -3.38 -6.97
CA SER A 107 11.53 -3.84 -5.60
C SER A 107 12.97 -4.31 -5.50
N TYR A 108 13.77 -3.59 -4.72
CA TYR A 108 15.14 -3.96 -4.36
C TYR A 108 15.15 -4.61 -2.98
N ASP A 109 15.50 -5.88 -2.91
CA ASP A 109 15.73 -6.56 -1.64
C ASP A 109 17.07 -6.07 -1.05
N VAL A 110 16.96 -5.34 0.07
CA VAL A 110 18.12 -4.71 0.72
C VAL A 110 18.63 -5.60 1.85
N TRP A 111 17.73 -6.23 2.59
CA TRP A 111 18.07 -7.07 3.72
C TRP A 111 16.90 -7.93 4.19
N LYS A 112 17.03 -9.27 4.09
CA LYS A 112 16.11 -10.27 4.68
C LYS A 112 14.62 -9.90 4.66
N GLY A 113 14.09 -9.62 3.47
CA GLY A 113 12.69 -9.24 3.30
C GLY A 113 12.40 -7.74 3.34
N LEU A 114 13.37 -6.90 3.74
CA LEU A 114 13.27 -5.46 3.61
C LEU A 114 13.60 -5.06 2.17
N CYS A 115 12.65 -4.41 1.51
CA CYS A 115 12.81 -3.92 0.16
C CYS A 115 12.66 -2.40 0.11
N VAL A 116 13.45 -1.78 -0.75
CA VAL A 116 13.30 -0.39 -1.17
C VAL A 116 12.65 -0.39 -2.55
N GLU A 117 11.58 0.39 -2.70
CA GLU A 117 10.69 0.29 -3.85
C GLU A 117 10.44 1.67 -4.50
N PRO A 118 11.38 2.16 -5.33
CA PRO A 118 11.07 3.31 -6.17
C PRO A 118 9.91 2.97 -7.09
N ASN A 119 8.93 3.84 -7.15
CA ASN A 119 7.74 3.65 -7.96
C ASN A 119 7.21 4.96 -8.52
N TYR A 120 6.50 4.84 -9.63
CA TYR A 120 5.74 5.92 -10.23
C TYR A 120 4.27 5.55 -10.20
N SER A 121 3.43 6.45 -9.71
CA SER A 121 1.99 6.26 -9.65
C SER A 121 1.27 7.41 -10.33
N MET A 122 0.11 7.11 -10.89
CA MET A 122 -0.70 8.05 -11.64
C MET A 122 -2.19 7.78 -11.38
N GLY A 123 -2.93 8.84 -11.06
CA GLY A 123 -4.39 8.78 -11.01
C GLY A 123 -4.99 8.55 -12.40
N LEU A 124 -6.03 7.75 -12.50
CA LEU A 124 -6.74 7.53 -13.77
C LEU A 124 -7.70 8.67 -14.10
N LYS A 125 -8.10 9.46 -13.11
CA LYS A 125 -8.95 10.64 -13.31
C LYS A 125 -8.13 11.75 -13.97
N GLU A 126 -8.68 12.32 -15.02
CA GLU A 126 -8.13 13.51 -15.66
C GLU A 126 -8.62 14.76 -14.93
N ASP A 127 -7.76 15.77 -14.85
CA ASP A 127 -8.14 17.08 -14.35
C ASP A 127 -8.96 17.88 -15.41
N GLU A 128 -9.35 19.09 -15.07
CA GLU A 128 -10.12 19.96 -15.98
C GLU A 128 -9.37 20.29 -17.29
N ASN A 129 -8.05 20.09 -17.33
CA ASN A 129 -7.21 20.31 -18.50
C ASN A 129 -6.94 19.02 -19.30
N GLY A 130 -7.49 17.87 -18.87
CA GLY A 130 -7.26 16.57 -19.48
C GLY A 130 -5.92 15.95 -19.09
N GLU A 131 -5.25 16.46 -18.05
CA GLU A 131 -4.00 15.94 -17.53
C GLU A 131 -4.24 14.99 -16.36
N ARG A 132 -3.36 14.00 -16.20
CA ARG A 132 -3.38 13.04 -15.09
C ARG A 132 -2.24 13.33 -14.14
N ALA A 133 -2.57 13.47 -12.86
CA ALA A 133 -1.57 13.68 -11.82
C ALA A 133 -0.73 12.40 -11.63
N GLY A 134 0.56 12.49 -11.88
CA GLY A 134 1.52 11.42 -11.63
C GLY A 134 2.59 11.87 -10.65
N SER A 135 3.09 10.95 -9.85
CA SER A 135 4.14 11.23 -8.88
C SER A 135 5.16 10.12 -8.79
N PHE A 136 6.39 10.51 -8.52
CA PHE A 136 7.49 9.61 -8.20
C PHE A 136 7.57 9.44 -6.69
N ASN A 137 7.56 8.20 -6.21
CA ASN A 137 7.56 7.88 -4.80
C ASN A 137 8.65 6.89 -4.45
N LEU A 138 9.08 6.91 -3.21
CA LEU A 138 9.96 5.90 -2.65
C LEU A 138 9.19 5.07 -1.63
N GLY A 139 8.94 3.82 -1.96
CA GLY A 139 8.32 2.87 -1.06
C GLY A 139 9.35 2.10 -0.23
N LEU A 140 8.91 1.63 0.91
CA LEU A 140 9.58 0.63 1.72
C LEU A 140 8.60 -0.50 1.97
N SER A 141 9.04 -1.73 1.83
CA SER A 141 8.24 -2.90 2.17
C SER A 141 9.03 -3.91 2.97
N TYR A 142 8.34 -4.61 3.85
CA TYR A 142 8.90 -5.73 4.59
C TYR A 142 8.03 -6.95 4.39
N LYS A 143 8.63 -8.02 3.91
CA LYS A 143 8.00 -9.34 3.69
C LYS A 143 8.37 -10.27 4.83
N PHE A 144 7.36 -10.75 5.51
CA PHE A 144 7.53 -11.73 6.59
C PHE A 144 7.75 -13.14 6.04
#